data_146cffdacc8e180abc77d7b285c10fb2
#
_entry.id   146cffdacc8e180abc77d7b285c10fb2
#
_cell.length_a   1.000
_cell.length_b   1.000
_cell.length_c   1.000
_cell.angle_alpha   90.00
_cell.angle_beta   90.00
_cell.angle_gamma   90.00
#
_symmetry.space_group_name_H-M   'P 1'
#
loop_
_entity.id
_entity.type
_entity.pdbx_description
1 polymer ?
#
loop_
_entity_poly.entity_id
_entity_poly.type
_entity_poly.pdbx_seq_one_letter_code
_entity_poly.pdbx_strand_id
1 'polypeptide(L)'
;MKCLLISIALWLGTVGTRGTEPELSETQRRSLQVALEEFHKHPHVQWAFQEIGVDSAEEVLFSAGTFVKLEFKLQQTNCPKEDWKKPKCTIKPNGRRRKCLVCIKMDPKGKILGRIVHCPVLKQGPQDPQELQCIKIAQAGEDPHGYFLPGQFAFSRALRTK
;
A
#
# COMPACT_ATOMS: atom_id res chain seq x y z
N MET A 1 2.13 -58.37 -40.04
CA MET A 1 2.19 -56.86 -39.98
C MET A 1 1.61 -56.41 -38.67
N LYS A 2 2.45 -55.92 -37.77
CA LYS A 2 2.02 -55.44 -36.46
C LYS A 2 1.86 -53.94 -36.54
N CYS A 3 0.62 -53.46 -36.45
CA CYS A 3 0.32 -52.01 -36.33
C CYS A 3 0.62 -51.57 -34.94
N LEU A 4 1.63 -50.73 -34.75
CA LEU A 4 1.95 -50.02 -33.55
C LEU A 4 1.04 -48.79 -33.46
N LEU A 5 0.06 -48.86 -32.57
CA LEU A 5 -0.75 -47.70 -32.19
C LEU A 5 0.05 -46.87 -31.18
N ILE A 6 0.55 -45.73 -31.63
CA ILE A 6 1.21 -44.73 -30.76
C ILE A 6 0.11 -43.91 -30.14
N SER A 7 -0.14 -44.17 -28.85
CA SER A 7 -1.02 -43.34 -28.04
C SER A 7 -0.28 -42.06 -27.64
N ILE A 8 -0.62 -40.96 -28.30
CA ILE A 8 -0.17 -39.63 -27.91
C ILE A 8 -1.04 -39.19 -26.72
N ALA A 9 -0.50 -39.31 -25.51
CA ALA A 9 -1.10 -38.75 -24.33
C ALA A 9 -0.94 -37.21 -24.37
N LEU A 10 -2.01 -36.52 -24.70
CA LEU A 10 -2.10 -35.06 -24.57
C LEU A 10 -2.12 -34.70 -23.06
N TRP A 11 -0.98 -34.28 -22.57
CA TRP A 11 -0.88 -33.61 -21.28
C TRP A 11 -1.50 -32.21 -21.41
N LEU A 12 -2.78 -32.09 -21.10
CA LEU A 12 -3.41 -30.79 -20.81
C LEU A 12 -2.86 -30.29 -19.48
N GLY A 13 -1.77 -29.57 -19.54
CA GLY A 13 -1.29 -28.80 -18.39
C GLY A 13 -2.33 -27.74 -18.04
N THR A 14 -3.06 -27.96 -16.98
CA THR A 14 -3.85 -26.91 -16.34
C THR A 14 -2.87 -25.86 -15.80
N VAL A 15 -2.68 -24.79 -16.55
CA VAL A 15 -2.03 -23.57 -16.06
C VAL A 15 -3.00 -22.99 -15.02
N GLY A 16 -2.76 -23.33 -13.76
CA GLY A 16 -3.41 -22.65 -12.63
C GLY A 16 -2.99 -21.19 -12.70
N THR A 17 -3.90 -20.33 -13.10
CA THR A 17 -3.77 -18.89 -12.91
C THR A 17 -3.76 -18.64 -11.41
N ARG A 18 -2.58 -18.66 -10.81
CA ARG A 18 -2.35 -17.99 -9.52
C ARG A 18 -2.70 -16.54 -9.79
N GLY A 19 -3.76 -16.05 -9.16
CA GLY A 19 -4.06 -14.64 -9.12
C GLY A 19 -2.77 -13.94 -8.68
N THR A 20 -2.12 -13.24 -9.59
CA THR A 20 -0.97 -12.39 -9.28
C THR A 20 -1.49 -11.29 -8.36
N GLU A 21 -1.13 -11.35 -7.08
CA GLU A 21 -1.19 -10.16 -6.24
C GLU A 21 -0.47 -9.03 -7.01
N PRO A 22 -1.06 -7.83 -7.05
CA PRO A 22 -0.44 -6.72 -7.78
C PRO A 22 0.96 -6.52 -7.21
N GLU A 23 1.96 -6.70 -8.06
CA GLU A 23 3.35 -6.53 -7.66
C GLU A 23 3.59 -5.06 -7.33
N LEU A 24 3.86 -4.78 -6.05
CA LEU A 24 4.15 -3.43 -5.58
C LEU A 24 5.45 -2.92 -6.20
N SER A 25 5.47 -1.64 -6.61
CA SER A 25 6.69 -0.95 -6.99
C SER A 25 7.68 -0.89 -5.84
N GLU A 26 8.95 -0.59 -6.12
CA GLU A 26 9.96 -0.42 -5.08
C GLU A 26 9.58 0.69 -4.10
N THR A 27 9.06 1.81 -4.59
CA THR A 27 8.59 2.93 -3.77
C THR A 27 7.40 2.53 -2.89
N GLN A 28 6.47 1.75 -3.43
CA GLN A 28 5.32 1.24 -2.67
C GLN A 28 5.76 0.26 -1.59
N ARG A 29 6.69 -0.66 -1.88
CA ARG A 29 7.25 -1.59 -0.87
C ARG A 29 7.96 -0.85 0.25
N ARG A 30 8.76 0.16 -0.10
CA ARG A 30 9.41 1.02 0.89
C ARG A 30 8.41 1.77 1.75
N SER A 31 7.35 2.29 1.14
CA SER A 31 6.27 2.97 1.86
C SER A 31 5.55 2.02 2.82
N LEU A 32 5.29 0.79 2.40
CA LEU A 32 4.71 -0.25 3.25
C LEU A 32 5.61 -0.55 4.45
N GLN A 33 6.92 -0.69 4.23
CA GLN A 33 7.88 -0.92 5.31
C GLN A 33 7.92 0.23 6.31
N VAL A 34 7.97 1.48 5.84
CA VAL A 34 7.91 2.67 6.68
C VAL A 34 6.62 2.68 7.51
N ALA A 35 5.50 2.35 6.91
CA ALA A 35 4.21 2.26 7.60
C ALA A 35 4.19 1.20 8.69
N LEU A 36 4.74 0.03 8.42
CA LEU A 36 4.85 -1.06 9.41
C LEU A 36 5.77 -0.68 10.58
N GLU A 37 6.88 -0.02 10.31
CA GLU A 37 7.79 0.50 11.33
C GLU A 37 7.09 1.53 12.23
N GLU A 38 6.40 2.49 11.63
CA GLU A 38 5.66 3.52 12.36
C GLU A 38 4.54 2.93 13.20
N PHE A 39 3.79 1.99 12.63
CA PHE A 39 2.73 1.28 13.34
C PHE A 39 3.26 0.56 14.59
N HIS A 40 4.38 -0.17 14.47
CA HIS A 40 4.97 -0.91 15.59
C HIS A 40 5.66 -0.01 16.63
N LYS A 41 6.01 1.23 16.29
CA LYS A 41 6.50 2.22 17.26
C LYS A 41 5.40 2.77 18.16
N HIS A 42 4.14 2.63 17.75
CA HIS A 42 3.03 3.19 18.50
C HIS A 42 2.88 2.52 19.89
N PRO A 43 2.75 3.30 20.98
CA PRO A 43 2.75 2.76 22.36
C PRO A 43 1.56 1.83 22.63
N HIS A 44 0.43 2.00 21.96
CA HIS A 44 -0.74 1.14 22.12
C HIS A 44 -0.66 -0.19 21.38
N VAL A 45 0.35 -0.38 20.53
CA VAL A 45 0.62 -1.65 19.85
C VAL A 45 1.52 -2.49 20.74
N GLN A 46 1.04 -3.63 21.20
CA GLN A 46 1.77 -4.53 22.11
C GLN A 46 2.25 -5.80 21.42
N TRP A 47 1.61 -6.17 20.33
CA TRP A 47 1.88 -7.40 19.57
C TRP A 47 2.43 -7.08 18.20
N ALA A 48 3.22 -7.98 17.65
CA ALA A 48 3.60 -7.90 16.25
C ALA A 48 2.41 -8.21 15.34
N PHE A 49 2.28 -7.43 14.29
CA PHE A 49 1.29 -7.63 13.23
C PHE A 49 2.01 -7.90 11.91
N GLN A 50 1.38 -8.71 11.09
CA GLN A 50 1.87 -9.03 9.75
C GLN A 50 0.85 -8.56 8.71
N GLU A 51 1.34 -8.03 7.61
CA GLU A 51 0.52 -7.71 6.44
C GLU A 51 -0.03 -9.00 5.83
N ILE A 52 -1.34 -9.03 5.58
CA ILE A 52 -2.06 -10.18 5.05
C ILE A 52 -2.70 -9.93 3.68
N GLY A 53 -2.53 -8.77 3.12
CA GLY A 53 -3.01 -8.41 1.78
C GLY A 53 -3.06 -6.91 1.58
N VAL A 54 -2.69 -6.48 0.38
CA VAL A 54 -2.81 -5.09 -0.07
C VAL A 54 -4.10 -4.95 -0.88
N ASP A 55 -5.01 -4.11 -0.41
CA ASP A 55 -6.30 -3.86 -1.06
C ASP A 55 -6.17 -2.86 -2.23
N SER A 56 -5.34 -1.81 -2.05
CA SER A 56 -5.03 -0.85 -3.10
C SER A 56 -3.64 -0.24 -2.94
N ALA A 57 -3.03 0.13 -4.05
CA ALA A 57 -1.73 0.79 -4.09
C ALA A 57 -1.73 1.81 -5.24
N GLU A 58 -1.59 3.08 -4.89
CA GLU A 58 -1.52 4.19 -5.84
C GLU A 58 -0.16 4.88 -5.70
N GLU A 59 0.39 5.31 -6.81
CA GLU A 59 1.65 6.05 -6.86
C GLU A 59 1.51 7.20 -7.85
N VAL A 60 1.83 8.41 -7.40
CA VAL A 60 1.74 9.64 -8.20
C VAL A 60 3.03 10.42 -8.08
N LEU A 61 3.60 10.79 -9.23
CA LEU A 61 4.80 11.61 -9.29
C LEU A 61 4.44 13.10 -9.26
N PHE A 62 5.02 13.81 -8.30
CA PHE A 62 4.94 15.27 -8.16
C PHE A 62 6.32 15.91 -8.35
N SER A 63 6.36 17.25 -8.47
CA SER A 63 7.63 17.99 -8.63
C SER A 63 8.59 17.79 -7.46
N ALA A 64 8.08 17.74 -6.23
CA ALA A 64 8.90 17.56 -5.03
C ALA A 64 9.24 16.10 -4.73
N GLY A 65 8.53 15.13 -5.33
CA GLY A 65 8.77 13.73 -5.07
C GLY A 65 7.58 12.83 -5.40
N THR A 66 7.66 11.59 -4.98
CA THR A 66 6.64 10.58 -5.24
C THR A 66 5.70 10.45 -4.06
N PHE A 67 4.41 10.54 -4.32
CA PHE A 67 3.34 10.27 -3.38
C PHE A 67 2.85 8.83 -3.55
N VAL A 68 2.70 8.12 -2.43
CA VAL A 68 2.17 6.76 -2.38
C VAL A 68 0.99 6.71 -1.43
N LYS A 69 -0.12 6.15 -1.90
CA LYS A 69 -1.28 5.80 -1.07
C LYS A 69 -1.44 4.28 -1.08
N LEU A 70 -1.46 3.68 0.11
CA LEU A 70 -1.65 2.24 0.30
C LEU A 70 -2.84 1.97 1.21
N GLU A 71 -3.64 1.00 0.84
CA GLU A 71 -4.61 0.37 1.74
C GLU A 71 -4.27 -1.11 1.87
N PHE A 72 -4.11 -1.58 3.10
CA PHE A 72 -3.74 -2.97 3.37
C PHE A 72 -4.30 -3.44 4.71
N LYS A 73 -4.28 -4.74 4.90
CA LYS A 73 -4.75 -5.39 6.12
C LYS A 73 -3.60 -5.95 6.92
N LEU A 74 -3.71 -5.82 8.23
CA LEU A 74 -2.81 -6.42 9.20
C LEU A 74 -3.56 -7.44 10.05
N GLN A 75 -2.84 -8.49 10.44
CA GLN A 75 -3.32 -9.46 11.43
C GLN A 75 -2.27 -9.68 12.52
N GLN A 76 -2.74 -9.78 13.76
CA GLN A 76 -1.92 -10.04 14.92
C GLN A 76 -1.21 -11.39 14.77
N THR A 77 0.06 -11.41 15.15
CA THR A 77 0.88 -12.63 15.26
C THR A 77 0.98 -13.10 16.70
N ASN A 78 1.66 -14.22 16.91
CA ASN A 78 1.98 -14.77 18.23
C ASN A 78 3.23 -14.14 18.88
N CYS A 79 3.87 -13.18 18.22
CA CYS A 79 5.09 -12.52 18.70
C CYS A 79 4.80 -11.20 19.42
N PRO A 80 5.65 -10.79 20.39
CA PRO A 80 5.65 -9.41 20.89
C PRO A 80 6.05 -8.43 19.79
N LYS A 81 5.69 -7.15 19.92
CA LYS A 81 5.89 -6.14 18.87
C LYS A 81 7.36 -5.95 18.47
N GLU A 82 8.28 -6.14 19.38
CA GLU A 82 9.72 -6.00 19.13
C GLU A 82 10.23 -7.00 18.09
N ASP A 83 9.53 -8.11 17.96
CA ASP A 83 9.90 -9.23 17.08
C ASP A 83 9.19 -9.17 15.73
N TRP A 84 8.53 -8.08 15.37
CA TRP A 84 7.68 -7.99 14.18
C TRP A 84 8.41 -8.27 12.85
N LYS A 85 9.72 -8.07 12.81
CA LYS A 85 10.56 -8.40 11.63
C LYS A 85 11.01 -9.86 11.59
N LYS A 86 10.80 -10.63 12.65
CA LYS A 86 11.30 -12.00 12.72
C LYS A 86 10.43 -12.95 11.88
N PRO A 87 11.06 -13.76 11.00
CA PRO A 87 10.32 -14.65 10.11
C PRO A 87 9.60 -15.79 10.82
N LYS A 88 10.00 -16.11 12.06
CA LYS A 88 9.37 -17.14 12.89
C LYS A 88 8.01 -16.77 13.47
N CYS A 89 7.61 -15.50 13.35
CA CYS A 89 6.31 -15.04 13.82
C CYS A 89 5.20 -15.59 12.95
N THR A 90 4.25 -16.30 13.57
CA THR A 90 3.10 -16.87 12.86
C THR A 90 1.85 -16.05 13.11
N ILE A 91 1.00 -15.97 12.10
CA ILE A 91 -0.30 -15.28 12.21
C ILE A 91 -1.17 -16.03 13.21
N LYS A 92 -1.74 -15.31 14.17
CA LYS A 92 -2.71 -15.83 15.12
C LYS A 92 -4.08 -15.94 14.44
N PRO A 93 -4.69 -17.13 14.26
CA PRO A 93 -5.92 -17.30 13.48
C PRO A 93 -7.08 -16.43 13.96
N ASN A 94 -7.24 -16.27 15.27
CA ASN A 94 -8.26 -15.43 15.91
C ASN A 94 -7.70 -14.07 16.39
N GLY A 95 -6.53 -13.67 15.87
CA GLY A 95 -5.88 -12.42 16.21
C GLY A 95 -6.66 -11.20 15.70
N ARG A 96 -6.39 -10.07 16.33
CA ARG A 96 -6.97 -8.79 15.92
C ARG A 96 -6.57 -8.45 14.49
N ARG A 97 -7.52 -7.94 13.73
CA ARG A 97 -7.30 -7.43 12.38
C ARG A 97 -7.40 -5.92 12.37
N ARG A 98 -6.60 -5.30 11.49
CA ARG A 98 -6.62 -3.87 11.25
C ARG A 98 -6.66 -3.60 9.76
N LYS A 99 -7.34 -2.53 9.37
CA LYS A 99 -7.27 -2.00 8.00
C LYS A 99 -6.48 -0.70 8.06
N CYS A 100 -5.38 -0.65 7.33
CA CYS A 100 -4.50 0.51 7.28
C CYS A 100 -4.76 1.35 6.05
N LEU A 101 -4.79 2.66 6.23
CA LEU A 101 -4.65 3.67 5.19
C LEU A 101 -3.32 4.40 5.44
N VAL A 102 -2.48 4.43 4.43
CA VAL A 102 -1.16 5.02 4.51
C VAL A 102 -0.97 5.97 3.34
N CYS A 103 -0.54 7.19 3.64
CA CYS A 103 -0.14 8.17 2.65
C CYS A 103 1.25 8.68 2.99
N ILE A 104 2.20 8.47 2.09
CA ILE A 104 3.60 8.85 2.26
C ILE A 104 4.07 9.59 1.02
N LYS A 105 4.79 10.70 1.23
CA LYS A 105 5.50 11.39 0.17
C LYS A 105 6.99 11.37 0.44
N MET A 106 7.74 10.95 -0.56
CA MET A 106 9.20 10.86 -0.51
C MET A 106 9.83 11.69 -1.62
N ASP A 107 10.91 12.40 -1.31
CA ASP A 107 11.71 13.08 -2.31
C ASP A 107 12.51 12.07 -3.18
N PRO A 108 13.16 12.51 -4.28
CA PRO A 108 13.95 11.62 -5.12
C PRO A 108 15.12 10.93 -4.39
N LYS A 109 15.58 11.48 -3.25
CA LYS A 109 16.62 10.90 -2.40
C LYS A 109 16.06 9.91 -1.37
N GLY A 110 14.73 9.76 -1.33
CA GLY A 110 14.04 8.87 -0.41
C GLY A 110 13.80 9.44 0.99
N LYS A 111 13.97 10.77 1.17
CA LYS A 111 13.58 11.46 2.39
C LYS A 111 12.06 11.59 2.46
N ILE A 112 11.49 11.31 3.60
CA ILE A 112 10.06 11.46 3.83
C ILE A 112 9.73 12.94 4.01
N LEU A 113 8.90 13.50 3.13
CA LEU A 113 8.39 14.87 3.17
C LEU A 113 7.13 14.98 4.02
N GLY A 114 6.34 13.92 4.06
CA GLY A 114 5.15 13.82 4.88
C GLY A 114 4.63 12.40 4.92
N ARG A 115 3.92 12.05 6.00
CA ARG A 115 3.33 10.71 6.16
C ARG A 115 2.11 10.74 7.06
N ILE A 116 1.18 9.85 6.77
CA ILE A 116 0.06 9.48 7.64
C ILE A 116 -0.02 7.96 7.62
N VAL A 117 -0.07 7.37 8.81
CA VAL A 117 -0.30 5.93 9.01
C VAL A 117 -1.49 5.79 9.95
N HIS A 118 -2.61 5.29 9.42
CA HIS A 118 -3.84 5.11 10.18
C HIS A 118 -4.29 3.67 10.06
N CYS A 119 -4.22 2.93 11.16
CA CYS A 119 -4.51 1.50 11.24
C CYS A 119 -5.54 1.20 12.34
N PRO A 120 -6.81 1.60 12.19
CA PRO A 120 -7.85 1.31 13.17
C PRO A 120 -8.11 -0.20 13.26
N VAL A 121 -8.63 -0.62 14.40
CA VAL A 121 -9.16 -1.99 14.53
C VAL A 121 -10.31 -2.14 13.53
N LEU A 122 -10.31 -3.24 12.79
CA LEU A 122 -11.37 -3.54 11.84
C LEU A 122 -12.68 -3.77 12.62
N LYS A 123 -13.56 -2.77 12.58
CA LYS A 123 -14.92 -2.82 13.12
C LYS A 123 -15.90 -2.87 11.96
N GLN A 124 -17.03 -3.52 12.17
CA GLN A 124 -18.16 -3.40 11.25
C GLN A 124 -18.80 -2.01 11.47
N GLY A 125 -18.60 -1.11 10.52
CA GLY A 125 -19.16 0.25 10.58
C GLY A 125 -18.48 1.21 9.58
N PRO A 126 -19.03 2.43 9.38
CA PRO A 126 -18.46 3.42 8.49
C PRO A 126 -17.06 3.82 9.00
N GLN A 127 -16.08 3.84 8.09
CA GLN A 127 -14.71 4.23 8.40
C GLN A 127 -14.58 5.76 8.34
N ASP A 128 -13.80 6.31 9.26
CA ASP A 128 -13.50 7.74 9.34
C ASP A 128 -12.84 8.26 8.05
N PRO A 129 -13.24 9.43 7.56
CA PRO A 129 -12.68 10.02 6.34
C PRO A 129 -11.26 10.57 6.58
N GLN A 130 -10.26 9.70 6.59
CA GLN A 130 -8.85 10.10 6.64
C GLN A 130 -8.29 10.53 5.27
N GLU A 131 -9.08 10.40 4.21
CA GLU A 131 -8.64 10.73 2.85
C GLU A 131 -8.26 12.21 2.68
N LEU A 132 -8.95 13.12 3.37
CA LEU A 132 -8.63 14.55 3.34
C LEU A 132 -7.22 14.86 3.88
N GLN A 133 -6.74 14.05 4.82
CA GLN A 133 -5.38 14.19 5.34
C GLN A 133 -4.33 13.73 4.34
N CYS A 134 -4.62 12.74 3.50
CA CYS A 134 -3.74 12.28 2.44
C CYS A 134 -3.48 13.35 1.38
N ILE A 135 -4.45 14.21 1.10
CA ILE A 135 -4.29 15.34 0.16
C ILE A 135 -3.20 16.30 0.68
N LYS A 136 -3.16 16.57 1.98
CA LYS A 136 -2.12 17.41 2.59
C LYS A 136 -0.73 16.78 2.45
N ILE A 137 -0.64 15.45 2.59
CA ILE A 137 0.61 14.73 2.39
C ILE A 137 1.06 14.78 0.91
N ALA A 138 0.14 14.64 -0.02
CA ALA A 138 0.45 14.74 -1.45
C ALA A 138 1.05 16.11 -1.82
N GLN A 139 0.63 17.17 -1.13
CA GLN A 139 1.13 18.55 -1.34
C GLN A 139 2.41 18.84 -0.55
N ALA A 140 2.86 17.95 0.35
CA ALA A 140 4.04 18.19 1.15
C ALA A 140 5.30 18.38 0.28
N GLY A 141 6.05 19.43 0.55
CA GLY A 141 7.25 19.80 -0.20
C GLY A 141 7.02 20.46 -1.55
N GLU A 142 5.77 20.54 -2.02
CA GLU A 142 5.43 21.28 -3.24
C GLU A 142 5.47 22.79 -2.97
N ASP A 143 5.93 23.56 -3.97
CA ASP A 143 5.88 25.02 -3.90
C ASP A 143 4.41 25.48 -3.97
N PRO A 144 3.88 26.15 -2.94
CA PRO A 144 2.52 26.67 -2.95
C PRO A 144 2.28 27.68 -4.10
N HIS A 145 3.33 28.28 -4.63
CA HIS A 145 3.27 29.18 -5.78
C HIS A 145 3.47 28.46 -7.12
N GLY A 146 4.03 27.25 -7.12
CA GLY A 146 4.21 26.43 -8.32
C GLY A 146 2.92 26.05 -9.02
N TYR A 147 1.82 26.00 -8.29
CA TYR A 147 0.48 25.80 -8.83
C TYR A 147 -0.11 27.03 -9.51
N PHE A 148 0.52 28.19 -9.37
CA PHE A 148 0.11 29.47 -9.96
C PHE A 148 0.99 29.90 -11.11
N LEU A 149 1.82 29.02 -11.67
CA LEU A 149 2.57 29.32 -12.88
C LEU A 149 1.58 29.74 -14.00
N PRO A 150 1.78 30.89 -14.61
CA PRO A 150 0.90 31.37 -15.70
C PRO A 150 0.85 30.31 -16.79
N GLY A 151 -0.34 29.80 -17.08
CA GLY A 151 -0.59 28.79 -18.10
C GLY A 151 -1.11 27.45 -17.62
N GLN A 152 -0.72 26.95 -16.44
CA GLN A 152 -1.22 25.66 -15.96
C GLN A 152 -2.68 25.71 -15.48
N PHE A 153 -3.12 26.82 -14.89
CA PHE A 153 -4.50 27.01 -14.42
C PHE A 153 -5.43 27.69 -15.41
N ALA A 154 -4.90 28.44 -16.38
CA ALA A 154 -5.72 29.08 -17.37
C ALA A 154 -6.55 28.08 -18.19
N PHE A 155 -5.99 26.92 -18.52
CA PHE A 155 -6.68 25.84 -19.23
C PHE A 155 -7.73 25.14 -18.39
N SER A 156 -7.47 24.89 -17.13
CA SER A 156 -8.43 24.19 -16.25
C SER A 156 -9.67 25.03 -15.95
N ARG A 157 -9.54 26.36 -15.87
CA ARG A 157 -10.67 27.26 -15.66
C ARG A 157 -11.48 27.53 -16.94
N ALA A 158 -10.82 27.60 -18.09
CA ALA A 158 -11.51 27.78 -19.36
C ALA A 158 -12.41 26.61 -19.74
N LEU A 159 -12.06 25.40 -19.29
CA LEU A 159 -12.85 24.17 -19.52
C LEU A 159 -14.03 24.02 -18.55
N ARG A 160 -14.07 24.78 -17.43
CA ARG A 160 -15.16 24.71 -16.44
C ARG A 160 -16.25 25.76 -16.62
N THR A 161 -16.11 26.66 -17.55
CA THR A 161 -17.07 27.75 -17.77
C THR A 161 -17.97 27.55 -19.00
N LYS A 162 -18.17 26.30 -19.42
CA LYS A 162 -19.17 25.93 -20.40
C LYS A 162 -20.17 24.93 -19.83
#